data_69a7a4eae20413d5f9dae0ab90eb8d8b
#
_entry.id   69a7a4eae20413d5f9dae0ab90eb8d8b
#
_cell.length_a   1.000
_cell.length_b   1.000
_cell.length_c   1.000
_cell.angle_alpha   90.00
_cell.angle_beta   90.00
_cell.angle_gamma   90.00
#
_symmetry.space_group_name_H-M   'P 1'
#
loop_
_entity.id
_entity.type
_entity.pdbx_description
1 polymer ?
#
loop_
_entity_poly.entity_id
_entity_poly.type
_entity_poly.pdbx_seq_one_letter_code
_entity_poly.pdbx_strand_id
1 'polypeptide(L)'
;MRLAVLLVFPVLFILSCGGNDQQKHMAGMKIPKDSSLFTTITWLDSTNRNFGTIPEGRKLDVTYRFINSGAKPLIIERVQPSCGCTVAEQPEEPILPGKEGVIKASFSSEGRVGVNNKSILVFANTRGSQNNEVRFSVVVEKKKW
;
A
#
# COMPACT_ATOMS: atom_id res chain seq x y z
N MET A 1 12.58 -27.90 75.00
CA MET A 1 13.30 -28.23 73.77
C MET A 1 12.29 -28.62 72.70
N ARG A 2 11.87 -27.68 71.88
CA ARG A 2 10.94 -27.92 70.76
C ARG A 2 11.59 -27.36 69.47
N LEU A 3 11.98 -28.27 68.62
CA LEU A 3 12.64 -28.04 67.33
C LEU A 3 11.56 -27.60 66.33
N ALA A 4 11.61 -26.36 65.84
CA ALA A 4 10.74 -25.89 64.77
C ALA A 4 11.47 -26.15 63.45
N VAL A 5 10.89 -27.01 62.64
CA VAL A 5 11.35 -27.29 61.26
C VAL A 5 10.70 -26.29 60.35
N LEU A 6 11.52 -25.34 59.82
CA LEU A 6 11.10 -24.39 58.76
C LEU A 6 11.16 -25.11 57.41
N LEU A 7 10.00 -25.41 56.87
CA LEU A 7 9.84 -25.86 55.47
C LEU A 7 9.97 -24.67 54.55
N VAL A 8 11.11 -24.55 53.86
CA VAL A 8 11.32 -23.62 52.77
C VAL A 8 10.75 -24.24 51.48
N PHE A 9 9.63 -23.69 51.01
CA PHE A 9 9.09 -24.00 49.70
C PHE A 9 9.85 -23.21 48.62
N PRO A 10 10.44 -23.86 47.60
CA PRO A 10 11.01 -23.13 46.46
C PRO A 10 9.85 -22.72 45.57
N VAL A 11 9.62 -21.41 45.46
CA VAL A 11 8.73 -20.82 44.44
C VAL A 11 9.42 -20.96 43.08
N LEU A 12 8.92 -21.91 42.31
CA LEU A 12 9.34 -22.10 40.91
C LEU A 12 8.74 -20.97 40.07
N PHE A 13 9.52 -19.93 39.76
CA PHE A 13 9.19 -18.89 38.79
C PHE A 13 9.20 -19.51 37.39
N ILE A 14 8.02 -19.85 36.87
CA ILE A 14 7.88 -20.18 35.46
C ILE A 14 7.92 -18.87 34.69
N LEU A 15 9.09 -18.53 34.09
CA LEU A 15 9.18 -17.50 33.06
C LEU A 15 8.39 -18.02 31.85
N SER A 16 7.15 -17.58 31.73
CA SER A 16 6.39 -17.66 30.49
C SER A 16 7.00 -16.67 29.52
N CYS A 17 7.87 -17.13 28.63
CA CYS A 17 8.24 -16.40 27.41
C CYS A 17 7.01 -16.33 26.52
N GLY A 18 6.20 -15.30 26.70
CA GLY A 18 5.21 -14.89 25.74
C GLY A 18 5.93 -14.42 24.49
N GLY A 19 6.02 -15.29 23.47
CA GLY A 19 6.53 -14.93 22.15
C GLY A 19 5.67 -13.81 21.59
N ASN A 20 6.30 -12.68 21.31
CA ASN A 20 5.70 -11.56 20.59
C ASN A 20 5.43 -11.99 19.14
N ASP A 21 4.26 -12.54 18.86
CA ASP A 21 3.77 -12.81 17.49
C ASP A 21 3.41 -11.53 16.71
N GLN A 22 3.67 -10.35 17.27
CA GLN A 22 3.36 -9.05 16.66
C GLN A 22 4.36 -8.60 15.58
N GLN A 23 5.45 -9.31 15.36
CA GLN A 23 6.49 -8.90 14.39
C GLN A 23 6.39 -9.58 13.02
N LYS A 24 5.35 -10.37 12.76
CA LYS A 24 5.20 -11.13 11.50
C LYS A 24 4.45 -10.38 10.38
N HIS A 25 3.96 -9.16 10.62
CA HIS A 25 3.15 -8.41 9.65
C HIS A 25 3.91 -7.45 8.73
N MET A 26 5.26 -7.39 8.81
CA MET A 26 6.05 -6.51 7.95
C MET A 26 6.81 -7.22 6.81
N ALA A 27 6.54 -8.48 6.55
CA ALA A 27 6.99 -9.08 5.31
C ALA A 27 6.02 -8.63 4.21
N GLY A 28 6.42 -7.62 3.40
CA GLY A 28 5.61 -7.11 2.30
C GLY A 28 4.99 -8.24 1.48
N MET A 29 3.73 -8.12 1.15
CA MET A 29 3.02 -9.07 0.30
C MET A 29 3.79 -9.26 -1.00
N LYS A 30 4.01 -10.53 -1.39
CA LYS A 30 4.68 -10.85 -2.66
C LYS A 30 3.69 -11.47 -3.62
N ILE A 31 3.86 -11.17 -4.90
CA ILE A 31 3.11 -11.83 -5.96
C ILE A 31 3.48 -13.33 -5.95
N PRO A 32 2.48 -14.23 -5.87
CA PRO A 32 2.72 -15.66 -5.91
C PRO A 32 3.35 -16.07 -7.26
N LYS A 33 4.25 -17.05 -7.23
CA LYS A 33 4.84 -17.61 -8.45
C LYS A 33 3.85 -18.48 -9.23
N ASP A 34 2.85 -19.03 -8.54
CA ASP A 34 1.82 -19.89 -9.13
C ASP A 34 0.76 -19.01 -9.82
N SER A 35 0.69 -19.09 -11.15
CA SER A 35 -0.27 -18.36 -11.96
C SER A 35 -1.74 -18.80 -11.73
N SER A 36 -1.98 -19.96 -11.12
CA SER A 36 -3.32 -20.40 -10.73
C SER A 36 -3.93 -19.50 -9.65
N LEU A 37 -3.09 -18.77 -8.91
CA LEU A 37 -3.47 -17.80 -7.88
C LEU A 37 -3.65 -16.38 -8.45
N PHE A 38 -3.52 -16.19 -9.76
CA PHE A 38 -3.73 -14.88 -10.38
C PHE A 38 -5.22 -14.57 -10.52
N THR A 39 -5.51 -13.29 -10.39
CA THR A 39 -6.88 -12.76 -10.39
C THR A 39 -7.04 -11.64 -11.44
N THR A 40 -8.10 -10.86 -11.36
CA THR A 40 -8.37 -9.76 -12.28
C THR A 40 -8.66 -8.49 -11.48
N ILE A 41 -8.03 -7.39 -11.88
CA ILE A 41 -8.32 -6.05 -11.38
C ILE A 41 -9.20 -5.31 -12.39
N THR A 42 -10.22 -4.61 -11.91
CA THR A 42 -11.02 -3.69 -12.69
C THR A 42 -10.98 -2.32 -12.04
N TRP A 43 -10.52 -1.31 -12.78
CA TRP A 43 -10.47 0.06 -12.28
C TRP A 43 -11.87 0.67 -12.30
N LEU A 44 -12.27 1.26 -11.20
CA LEU A 44 -13.54 1.97 -11.03
C LEU A 44 -13.39 3.44 -11.43
N ASP A 45 -12.21 4.01 -11.26
CA ASP A 45 -11.87 5.34 -11.74
C ASP A 45 -11.12 5.25 -13.07
N SER A 46 -11.16 6.33 -13.86
CA SER A 46 -10.32 6.42 -15.06
C SER A 46 -8.85 6.26 -14.72
N THR A 47 -8.17 5.38 -15.44
CA THR A 47 -6.72 5.15 -15.28
C THR A 47 -5.86 6.30 -15.84
N ASN A 48 -6.48 7.27 -16.51
CA ASN A 48 -5.83 8.48 -17.00
C ASN A 48 -6.68 9.69 -16.60
N ARG A 49 -6.24 10.45 -15.60
CA ARG A 49 -6.99 11.57 -15.00
C ARG A 49 -6.29 12.90 -15.25
N ASN A 50 -7.08 13.92 -15.57
CA ASN A 50 -6.60 15.31 -15.68
C ASN A 50 -7.15 16.11 -14.48
N PHE A 51 -6.25 16.73 -13.72
CA PHE A 51 -6.58 17.53 -12.53
C PHE A 51 -6.60 19.04 -12.82
N GLY A 52 -6.51 19.44 -14.10
CA GLY A 52 -6.53 20.85 -14.49
C GLY A 52 -5.32 21.60 -14.00
N THR A 53 -5.54 22.80 -13.48
CA THR A 53 -4.48 23.73 -13.07
C THR A 53 -4.45 23.91 -11.56
N ILE A 54 -3.25 23.86 -10.97
CA ILE A 54 -3.01 24.13 -9.55
C ILE A 54 -1.86 25.12 -9.38
N PRO A 55 -1.84 25.92 -8.30
CA PRO A 55 -0.69 26.78 -8.01
C PRO A 55 0.53 25.97 -7.55
N GLU A 56 1.72 26.49 -7.85
CA GLU A 56 2.98 25.97 -7.33
C GLU A 56 2.99 25.95 -5.79
N GLY A 57 3.65 24.96 -5.19
CA GLY A 57 3.71 24.74 -3.75
C GLY A 57 2.49 23.99 -3.19
N ARG A 58 1.52 23.61 -4.03
CA ARG A 58 0.36 22.83 -3.59
C ARG A 58 0.62 21.34 -3.65
N LYS A 59 0.11 20.63 -2.65
CA LYS A 59 0.03 19.17 -2.63
C LYS A 59 -1.27 18.73 -3.33
N LEU A 60 -1.18 17.82 -4.29
CA LEU A 60 -2.32 17.24 -4.99
C LEU A 60 -2.46 15.78 -4.56
N ASP A 61 -3.56 15.45 -3.89
CA ASP A 61 -3.88 14.07 -3.53
C ASP A 61 -4.72 13.43 -4.64
N VAL A 62 -4.28 12.25 -5.07
CA VAL A 62 -4.86 11.47 -6.17
C VAL A 62 -5.21 10.09 -5.66
N THR A 63 -6.40 9.62 -5.99
CA THR A 63 -6.84 8.26 -5.61
C THR A 63 -7.32 7.51 -6.84
N TYR A 64 -7.05 6.20 -6.89
CA TYR A 64 -7.56 5.28 -7.92
C TYR A 64 -8.24 4.12 -7.23
N ARG A 65 -9.56 4.07 -7.36
CA ARG A 65 -10.36 2.95 -6.85
C ARG A 65 -10.38 1.83 -7.85
N PHE A 66 -10.37 0.62 -7.35
CA PHE A 66 -10.47 -0.59 -8.15
C PHE A 66 -11.25 -1.66 -7.40
N ILE A 67 -11.70 -2.69 -8.10
CA ILE A 67 -12.32 -3.89 -7.55
C ILE A 67 -11.52 -5.12 -7.97
N ASN A 68 -11.38 -6.09 -7.09
CA ASN A 68 -10.94 -7.43 -7.47
C ASN A 68 -12.12 -8.14 -8.14
N SER A 69 -12.16 -8.12 -9.45
CA SER A 69 -13.21 -8.76 -10.26
C SER A 69 -12.96 -10.23 -10.57
N GLY A 70 -11.85 -10.79 -10.08
CA GLY A 70 -11.53 -12.21 -10.24
C GLY A 70 -11.91 -13.06 -9.03
N ALA A 71 -11.55 -14.34 -9.07
CA ALA A 71 -11.95 -15.35 -8.08
C ALA A 71 -10.89 -15.65 -7.01
N LYS A 72 -9.71 -15.02 -7.07
CA LYS A 72 -8.62 -15.20 -6.11
C LYS A 72 -8.30 -13.89 -5.40
N PRO A 73 -7.71 -13.91 -4.19
CA PRO A 73 -7.27 -12.68 -3.54
C PRO A 73 -6.30 -11.89 -4.42
N LEU A 74 -6.54 -10.58 -4.56
CA LEU A 74 -5.67 -9.65 -5.29
C LEU A 74 -4.60 -9.12 -4.33
N ILE A 75 -3.36 -9.38 -4.66
CA ILE A 75 -2.18 -8.96 -3.90
C ILE A 75 -1.52 -7.83 -4.66
N ILE A 76 -1.43 -6.65 -4.05
CA ILE A 76 -0.60 -5.55 -4.54
C ILE A 76 0.75 -5.65 -3.85
N GLU A 77 1.79 -6.06 -4.59
CA GLU A 77 3.14 -6.21 -4.03
C GLU A 77 3.79 -4.86 -3.76
N ARG A 78 3.66 -3.94 -4.72
CA ARG A 78 4.20 -2.58 -4.59
C ARG A 78 3.53 -1.63 -5.56
N VAL A 79 3.64 -0.35 -5.26
CA VAL A 79 3.30 0.76 -6.15
C VAL A 79 4.56 1.61 -6.38
N GLN A 80 4.80 2.00 -7.61
CA GLN A 80 6.02 2.72 -8.01
C GLN A 80 5.66 3.96 -8.82
N PRO A 81 5.76 5.16 -8.23
CA PRO A 81 5.60 6.42 -8.96
C PRO A 81 6.75 6.63 -9.94
N SER A 82 6.48 7.35 -11.04
CA SER A 82 7.47 7.70 -12.06
C SER A 82 8.50 8.74 -11.63
N CYS A 83 8.32 9.40 -10.48
CA CYS A 83 9.27 10.38 -9.93
C CYS A 83 9.20 10.44 -8.40
N GLY A 84 10.28 10.92 -7.76
CA GLY A 84 10.31 11.20 -6.32
C GLY A 84 9.42 12.36 -5.86
N CYS A 85 8.77 13.07 -6.80
CA CYS A 85 7.80 14.12 -6.52
C CYS A 85 6.40 13.58 -6.20
N THR A 86 6.21 12.27 -6.34
CA THR A 86 4.95 11.58 -6.03
C THR A 86 5.25 10.47 -5.04
N VAL A 87 4.53 10.43 -3.94
CA VAL A 87 4.50 9.32 -2.99
C VAL A 87 3.23 8.53 -3.26
N ALA A 88 3.32 7.21 -3.30
CA ALA A 88 2.16 6.35 -3.50
C ALA A 88 2.07 5.30 -2.39
N GLU A 89 0.85 4.98 -1.99
CA GLU A 89 0.52 4.03 -0.95
C GLU A 89 -0.40 2.94 -1.51
N GLN A 90 -0.15 1.71 -1.14
CA GLN A 90 -0.91 0.53 -1.51
C GLN A 90 -1.71 -0.01 -0.33
N PRO A 91 -2.76 -0.82 -0.58
CA PRO A 91 -3.39 -1.62 0.46
C PRO A 91 -2.38 -2.55 1.16
N GLU A 92 -2.47 -2.65 2.47
CA GLU A 92 -1.59 -3.50 3.30
C GLU A 92 -2.04 -4.97 3.31
N GLU A 93 -3.31 -5.23 2.95
CA GLU A 93 -3.91 -6.56 2.96
C GLU A 93 -4.36 -6.98 1.55
N PRO A 94 -4.43 -8.31 1.27
CA PRO A 94 -5.00 -8.80 0.03
C PRO A 94 -6.47 -8.40 -0.12
N ILE A 95 -6.85 -7.94 -1.30
CA ILE A 95 -8.24 -7.59 -1.61
C ILE A 95 -9.00 -8.84 -2.04
N LEU A 96 -9.98 -9.24 -1.24
CA LEU A 96 -10.78 -10.44 -1.52
C LEU A 96 -11.63 -10.28 -2.79
N PRO A 97 -12.06 -11.39 -3.44
CA PRO A 97 -12.96 -11.36 -4.59
C PRO A 97 -14.20 -10.49 -4.34
N GLY A 98 -14.52 -9.62 -5.29
CA GLY A 98 -15.65 -8.69 -5.21
C GLY A 98 -15.46 -7.51 -4.26
N LYS A 99 -14.30 -7.36 -3.62
CA LYS A 99 -14.01 -6.21 -2.74
C LYS A 99 -13.25 -5.11 -3.47
N GLU A 100 -13.49 -3.88 -3.03
CA GLU A 100 -12.81 -2.70 -3.53
C GLU A 100 -11.49 -2.45 -2.76
N GLY A 101 -10.54 -1.85 -3.48
CA GLY A 101 -9.31 -1.31 -2.93
C GLY A 101 -9.03 0.08 -3.49
N VAL A 102 -8.04 0.75 -2.94
CA VAL A 102 -7.63 2.09 -3.37
C VAL A 102 -6.11 2.22 -3.39
N ILE A 103 -5.57 2.77 -4.48
CA ILE A 103 -4.22 3.31 -4.53
C ILE A 103 -4.31 4.80 -4.24
N LYS A 104 -3.58 5.27 -3.23
CA LYS A 104 -3.48 6.68 -2.89
C LYS A 104 -2.14 7.21 -3.37
N ALA A 105 -2.13 8.42 -3.90
CA ALA A 105 -0.90 9.10 -4.27
C ALA A 105 -0.96 10.58 -3.92
N SER A 106 0.20 11.17 -3.71
CA SER A 106 0.34 12.57 -3.36
C SER A 106 1.48 13.19 -4.15
N PHE A 107 1.17 14.17 -4.97
CA PHE A 107 2.12 14.90 -5.82
C PHE A 107 2.43 16.27 -5.22
N SER A 108 3.73 16.59 -5.08
CA SER A 108 4.20 17.92 -4.69
C SER A 108 4.45 18.77 -5.94
N SER A 109 3.77 19.92 -6.04
CA SER A 109 3.93 20.85 -7.16
C SER A 109 5.08 21.86 -6.99
N GLU A 110 5.80 21.80 -5.88
CA GLU A 110 6.93 22.70 -5.59
C GLU A 110 8.04 22.54 -6.64
N GLY A 111 8.47 23.66 -7.27
CA GLY A 111 9.49 23.67 -8.30
C GLY A 111 9.07 22.98 -9.61
N ARG A 112 7.75 22.85 -9.92
CA ARG A 112 7.25 22.06 -11.05
C ARG A 112 6.30 22.83 -11.95
N VAL A 113 6.56 24.12 -12.15
CA VAL A 113 5.77 24.97 -13.06
C VAL A 113 5.71 24.36 -14.46
N GLY A 114 4.53 24.37 -15.07
CA GLY A 114 4.26 23.81 -16.40
C GLY A 114 3.44 22.54 -16.36
N VAL A 115 3.39 21.83 -17.48
CA VAL A 115 2.64 20.57 -17.64
C VAL A 115 3.39 19.42 -16.97
N ASN A 116 2.71 18.74 -16.07
CA ASN A 116 3.22 17.55 -15.39
C ASN A 116 2.38 16.33 -15.76
N ASN A 117 2.99 15.34 -16.40
CA ASN A 117 2.42 14.02 -16.66
C ASN A 117 3.12 13.01 -15.76
N LYS A 118 2.35 12.27 -14.96
CA LYS A 118 2.85 11.31 -13.98
C LYS A 118 2.19 9.96 -14.17
N SER A 119 2.96 8.90 -13.92
CA SER A 119 2.42 7.55 -13.88
C SER A 119 2.78 6.86 -12.58
N ILE A 120 1.98 5.87 -12.23
CA ILE A 120 2.16 4.98 -11.09
C ILE A 120 2.00 3.56 -11.60
N LEU A 121 3.06 2.77 -11.48
CA LEU A 121 3.02 1.34 -11.77
C LEU A 121 2.55 0.58 -10.53
N VAL A 122 1.53 -0.25 -10.70
CA VAL A 122 0.96 -1.11 -9.67
C VAL A 122 1.30 -2.55 -9.99
N PHE A 123 2.17 -3.15 -9.19
CA PHE A 123 2.60 -4.54 -9.34
C PHE A 123 1.66 -5.45 -8.54
N ALA A 124 0.94 -6.33 -9.25
CA ALA A 124 -0.08 -7.19 -8.66
C ALA A 124 -0.14 -8.56 -9.34
N ASN A 125 -0.72 -9.56 -8.65
CA ASN A 125 -0.95 -10.91 -9.20
C ASN A 125 -2.10 -10.93 -10.20
N THR A 126 -2.05 -10.08 -11.22
CA THR A 126 -3.09 -9.95 -12.25
C THR A 126 -2.78 -10.78 -13.49
N ARG A 127 -3.85 -11.37 -14.08
CA ARG A 127 -3.77 -12.15 -15.34
C ARG A 127 -3.42 -11.22 -16.50
N GLY A 128 -2.64 -11.74 -17.44
CA GLY A 128 -2.19 -11.01 -18.63
C GLY A 128 -0.97 -10.11 -18.37
N SER A 129 -0.99 -9.30 -17.35
CA SER A 129 0.15 -8.47 -16.93
C SER A 129 0.15 -8.29 -15.43
N GLN A 130 1.31 -8.45 -14.80
CA GLN A 130 1.51 -8.09 -13.39
C GLN A 130 1.73 -6.58 -13.19
N ASN A 131 1.93 -5.84 -14.29
CA ASN A 131 2.16 -4.41 -14.28
C ASN A 131 0.89 -3.70 -14.75
N ASN A 132 0.24 -3.02 -13.83
CA ASN A 132 -0.93 -2.19 -14.10
C ASN A 132 -0.51 -0.73 -13.95
N GLU A 133 -0.82 0.12 -14.91
CA GLU A 133 -0.41 1.53 -14.88
C GLU A 133 -1.62 2.44 -14.77
N VAL A 134 -1.52 3.42 -13.86
CA VAL A 134 -2.45 4.54 -13.78
C VAL A 134 -1.68 5.84 -13.97
N ARG A 135 -2.32 6.86 -14.56
CA ARG A 135 -1.69 8.12 -14.95
C ARG A 135 -2.53 9.32 -14.54
N PHE A 136 -1.85 10.41 -14.29
CA PHE A 136 -2.50 11.70 -14.17
C PHE A 136 -1.69 12.82 -14.80
N SER A 137 -2.38 13.88 -15.18
CA SER A 137 -1.80 15.13 -15.65
C SER A 137 -2.30 16.30 -14.82
N VAL A 138 -1.44 17.30 -14.65
CA VAL A 138 -1.75 18.53 -13.96
C VAL A 138 -0.87 19.66 -14.52
N VAL A 139 -1.43 20.85 -14.67
CA VAL A 139 -0.69 22.06 -15.01
C VAL A 139 -0.39 22.81 -13.72
N VAL A 140 0.88 23.13 -13.48
CA VAL A 140 1.30 23.91 -12.32
C VAL A 140 1.58 25.33 -12.78
N GLU A 141 0.87 26.29 -12.23
CA GLU A 141 1.10 27.72 -12.46
C GLU A 141 1.95 28.33 -11.35
N LYS A 142 2.80 29.27 -11.74
CA LYS A 142 3.61 30.01 -10.78
C LYS A 142 2.69 30.73 -9.78
N LYS A 143 2.99 30.60 -8.50
CA LYS A 143 2.26 31.28 -7.45
C LYS A 143 2.32 32.81 -7.69
N LYS A 144 1.15 33.44 -7.82
CA LYS A 144 1.07 34.93 -7.83
C LYS A 144 1.09 35.40 -6.38
N TRP A 145 2.02 36.27 -6.07
CA TRP A 145 2.12 36.93 -4.77
C TRP A 145 1.08 38.04 -4.62
#